data_811f6e338e96288bbf4f7acd9fe45217
#
_entry.id   811f6e338e96288bbf4f7acd9fe45217
#
_cell.length_a   1.000
_cell.length_b   1.000
_cell.length_c   1.000
_cell.angle_alpha   90.00
_cell.angle_beta   90.00
_cell.angle_gamma   90.00
#
_symmetry.space_group_name_H-M   'P 1'
#
loop_
_entity.id
_entity.type
_entity.pdbx_description
1 polymer ?
#
loop_
_entity_poly.entity_id
_entity_poly.type
_entity_poly.pdbx_seq_one_letter_code
_entity_poly.pdbx_strand_id
1 'polypeptide(L)'
;APKDANGKFDHNNALTGDDLMDFVDGQLFPYLKGFKQRADNANTIEYKIGEIFSEIKNKIQSGYSLRDALEKVDQLRFRSQDEKHELSYLYEAKIKNMGNAGRNGGEYYTPRPLIRAMIDVVQPKIGETIYDGAAGSAGFLCEAFDYLRQGGRDKVKISTSDLAVLQNDTFYAKEKKSLAYVIAIMNMILHGIEAPNVL
;
A
#
# COMPACT_ATOMS: atom_id res chain seq x y z
N ALA A 1 -18.63 7.42 11.53
CA ALA A 1 -19.83 7.51 12.37
C ALA A 1 -19.49 8.21 13.69
N PRO A 2 -20.35 9.05 14.27
CA PRO A 2 -20.19 9.59 15.60
C PRO A 2 -20.21 8.45 16.64
N LYS A 3 -19.67 8.71 17.84
CA LYS A 3 -19.78 7.76 18.95
C LYS A 3 -21.03 8.07 19.76
N ASP A 4 -21.72 7.01 20.18
CA ASP A 4 -22.83 7.12 21.14
C ASP A 4 -22.32 7.43 22.57
N ALA A 5 -23.25 7.59 23.52
CA ALA A 5 -22.93 7.86 24.92
C ALA A 5 -22.06 6.76 25.59
N ASN A 6 -22.02 5.56 25.02
CA ASN A 6 -21.22 4.41 25.49
C ASN A 6 -19.89 4.26 24.74
N GLY A 7 -19.55 5.20 23.85
CA GLY A 7 -18.33 5.19 23.06
C GLY A 7 -18.36 4.24 21.86
N LYS A 8 -19.47 3.61 21.53
CA LYS A 8 -19.68 2.81 20.32
C LYS A 8 -20.01 3.69 19.13
N PHE A 9 -19.55 3.30 17.94
CA PHE A 9 -19.88 4.00 16.71
C PHE A 9 -21.39 3.87 16.40
N ASP A 10 -22.05 5.02 16.27
CA ASP A 10 -23.45 5.11 15.88
C ASP A 10 -23.57 5.19 14.35
N HIS A 11 -23.78 4.04 13.73
CA HIS A 11 -23.90 3.95 12.28
C HIS A 11 -25.19 4.57 11.74
N ASN A 12 -26.22 4.75 12.57
CA ASN A 12 -27.48 5.37 12.15
C ASN A 12 -27.34 6.89 11.96
N ASN A 13 -26.44 7.51 12.73
CA ASN A 13 -26.10 8.92 12.62
C ASN A 13 -24.79 9.18 11.84
N ALA A 14 -24.34 8.20 11.07
CA ALA A 14 -23.21 8.38 10.18
C ALA A 14 -23.57 9.27 8.99
N LEU A 15 -22.62 10.08 8.53
CA LEU A 15 -22.77 10.89 7.34
C LEU A 15 -23.12 10.03 6.12
N THR A 16 -23.99 10.56 5.26
CA THR A 16 -24.42 9.90 4.01
C THR A 16 -24.78 10.98 2.98
N GLY A 17 -25.02 10.58 1.74
CA GLY A 17 -25.38 11.52 0.68
C GLY A 17 -24.37 12.64 0.51
N ASP A 18 -24.88 13.86 0.31
CA ASP A 18 -24.03 15.04 0.04
C ASP A 18 -23.18 15.43 1.24
N ASP A 19 -23.66 15.28 2.47
CA ASP A 19 -22.90 15.57 3.69
C ASP A 19 -21.64 14.70 3.79
N LEU A 20 -21.71 13.43 3.36
CA LEU A 20 -20.54 12.54 3.32
C LEU A 20 -19.56 12.97 2.23
N MET A 21 -20.04 13.37 1.07
CA MET A 21 -19.20 13.87 -0.03
C MET A 21 -18.48 15.15 0.39
N ASP A 22 -19.18 16.11 0.96
CA ASP A 22 -18.61 17.38 1.43
C ASP A 22 -17.57 17.16 2.52
N PHE A 23 -17.81 16.23 3.44
CA PHE A 23 -16.84 15.87 4.46
C PHE A 23 -15.58 15.22 3.85
N VAL A 24 -15.75 14.26 2.94
CA VAL A 24 -14.61 13.53 2.36
C VAL A 24 -13.78 14.45 1.47
N ASP A 25 -14.41 15.19 0.56
CA ASP A 25 -13.71 16.03 -0.41
C ASP A 25 -13.23 17.36 0.18
N GLY A 26 -14.02 17.95 1.08
CA GLY A 26 -13.74 19.25 1.66
C GLY A 26 -12.91 19.23 2.95
N GLN A 27 -12.90 18.14 3.67
CA GLN A 27 -12.23 18.05 4.98
C GLN A 27 -11.23 16.90 5.05
N LEU A 28 -11.66 15.64 4.81
CA LEU A 28 -10.83 14.47 5.04
C LEU A 28 -9.64 14.39 4.08
N PHE A 29 -9.87 14.51 2.78
CA PHE A 29 -8.79 14.45 1.79
C PHE A 29 -7.79 15.60 1.95
N PRO A 30 -8.21 16.87 2.12
CA PRO A 30 -7.28 17.96 2.43
C PRO A 30 -6.48 17.74 3.73
N TYR A 31 -7.11 17.18 4.78
CA TYR A 31 -6.44 16.85 6.03
C TYR A 31 -5.35 15.79 5.83
N LEU A 32 -5.66 14.70 5.12
CA LEU A 32 -4.70 13.61 4.83
C LEU A 32 -3.59 14.08 3.89
N LYS A 33 -3.91 14.89 2.88
CA LYS A 33 -2.90 15.54 2.02
C LYS A 33 -1.93 16.41 2.81
N GLY A 34 -2.42 17.11 3.83
CA GLY A 34 -1.62 17.96 4.71
C GLY A 34 -0.58 17.18 5.54
N PHE A 35 -0.65 15.86 5.62
CA PHE A 35 0.36 15.05 6.30
C PHE A 35 1.74 15.17 5.66
N LYS A 36 1.82 15.38 4.34
CA LYS A 36 3.09 15.59 3.66
C LYS A 36 3.88 16.78 4.21
N GLN A 37 3.19 17.87 4.60
CA GLN A 37 3.85 19.06 5.17
C GLN A 37 4.10 18.95 6.68
N ARG A 38 3.38 18.08 7.38
CA ARG A 38 3.48 17.91 8.83
C ARG A 38 4.43 16.80 9.26
N ALA A 39 4.78 15.91 8.34
CA ALA A 39 5.68 14.80 8.61
C ALA A 39 7.12 15.30 8.84
N ASP A 40 7.82 14.71 9.78
CA ASP A 40 9.19 15.07 10.13
C ASP A 40 10.19 14.80 8.99
N ASN A 41 9.94 13.74 8.20
CA ASN A 41 10.77 13.39 7.05
C ASN A 41 10.00 12.49 6.05
N ALA A 42 10.59 12.29 4.87
CA ALA A 42 9.97 11.54 3.77
C ALA A 42 9.85 10.02 4.02
N ASN A 43 10.55 9.49 5.02
CA ASN A 43 10.54 8.05 5.34
C ASN A 43 9.52 7.69 6.41
N THR A 44 8.55 8.55 6.67
CA THR A 44 7.45 8.28 7.61
C THR A 44 6.19 7.85 6.88
N ILE A 45 5.36 7.06 7.56
CA ILE A 45 4.07 6.63 7.00
C ILE A 45 3.14 7.84 6.79
N GLU A 46 3.21 8.85 7.65
CA GLU A 46 2.47 10.10 7.52
C GLU A 46 2.81 10.81 6.21
N TYR A 47 4.10 10.92 5.88
CA TYR A 47 4.54 11.52 4.62
C TYR A 47 3.97 10.75 3.42
N LYS A 48 4.04 9.41 3.44
CA LYS A 48 3.51 8.55 2.37
C LYS A 48 1.99 8.65 2.22
N ILE A 49 1.25 8.76 3.32
CA ILE A 49 -0.20 9.05 3.28
C ILE A 49 -0.44 10.40 2.59
N GLY A 50 0.31 11.44 2.95
CA GLY A 50 0.20 12.76 2.34
C GLY A 50 0.52 12.73 0.84
N GLU A 51 1.50 11.94 0.39
CA GLU A 51 1.81 11.75 -1.02
C GLU A 51 0.67 11.05 -1.76
N ILE A 52 0.15 9.94 -1.24
CA ILE A 52 -0.98 9.22 -1.82
C ILE A 52 -2.16 10.16 -2.02
N PHE A 53 -2.57 10.90 -0.97
CA PHE A 53 -3.71 11.82 -1.04
C PHE A 53 -3.44 13.10 -1.84
N SER A 54 -2.19 13.37 -2.23
CA SER A 54 -1.86 14.40 -3.21
C SER A 54 -2.17 13.98 -4.65
N GLU A 55 -2.09 12.69 -4.95
CA GLU A 55 -2.28 12.12 -6.29
C GLU A 55 -3.71 11.64 -6.55
N ILE A 56 -4.41 11.17 -5.52
CA ILE A 56 -5.77 10.63 -5.65
C ILE A 56 -6.84 11.70 -5.46
N LYS A 57 -7.98 11.48 -6.15
CA LYS A 57 -9.21 12.25 -5.98
C LYS A 57 -10.37 11.30 -5.82
N ASN A 58 -11.37 11.68 -5.04
CA ASN A 58 -12.62 10.95 -5.01
C ASN A 58 -13.28 11.01 -6.41
N LYS A 59 -13.61 9.84 -6.94
CA LYS A 59 -14.31 9.69 -8.23
C LYS A 59 -15.72 9.15 -8.07
N ILE A 60 -16.11 8.80 -6.84
CA ILE A 60 -17.46 8.34 -6.53
C ILE A 60 -18.34 9.57 -6.41
N GLN A 61 -19.38 9.65 -7.27
CA GLN A 61 -20.25 10.82 -7.37
C GLN A 61 -21.47 10.75 -6.43
N SER A 62 -21.74 9.59 -5.84
CA SER A 62 -22.86 9.38 -4.92
C SER A 62 -22.36 9.10 -3.51
N GLY A 63 -22.74 9.92 -2.56
CA GLY A 63 -22.40 9.72 -1.14
C GLY A 63 -22.98 8.42 -0.57
N TYR A 64 -24.09 7.92 -1.11
CA TYR A 64 -24.63 6.60 -0.75
C TYR A 64 -23.71 5.47 -1.23
N SER A 65 -23.28 5.53 -2.49
CA SER A 65 -22.30 4.55 -3.03
C SER A 65 -20.96 4.63 -2.32
N LEU A 66 -20.53 5.83 -1.94
CA LEU A 66 -19.31 6.03 -1.16
C LEU A 66 -19.44 5.39 0.23
N ARG A 67 -20.58 5.57 0.89
CA ARG A 67 -20.87 4.94 2.17
C ARG A 67 -20.86 3.42 2.07
N ASP A 68 -21.54 2.85 1.08
CA ASP A 68 -21.53 1.40 0.85
C ASP A 68 -20.12 0.85 0.65
N ALA A 69 -19.27 1.58 -0.09
CA ALA A 69 -17.88 1.21 -0.28
C ALA A 69 -17.08 1.26 1.04
N LEU A 70 -17.25 2.32 1.84
CA LEU A 70 -16.60 2.48 3.14
C LEU A 70 -17.04 1.39 4.13
N GLU A 71 -18.34 1.04 4.18
CA GLU A 71 -18.84 -0.03 5.05
C GLU A 71 -18.28 -1.39 4.66
N LYS A 72 -18.11 -1.67 3.36
CA LYS A 72 -17.44 -2.89 2.90
C LYS A 72 -15.96 -2.93 3.29
N VAL A 73 -15.25 -1.80 3.19
CA VAL A 73 -13.85 -1.70 3.61
C VAL A 73 -13.72 -1.85 5.13
N ASP A 74 -14.65 -1.27 5.90
CA ASP A 74 -14.65 -1.37 7.39
C ASP A 74 -14.88 -2.80 7.88
N GLN A 75 -15.50 -3.66 7.08
CA GLN A 75 -15.66 -5.09 7.37
C GLN A 75 -14.36 -5.88 7.17
N LEU A 76 -13.40 -5.35 6.42
CA LEU A 76 -12.10 -5.99 6.25
C LEU A 76 -11.28 -5.91 7.55
N ARG A 77 -10.64 -7.00 7.89
CA ARG A 77 -9.78 -7.07 9.07
C ARG A 77 -8.32 -6.97 8.65
N PHE A 78 -7.58 -6.08 9.32
CA PHE A 78 -6.14 -5.85 9.07
C PHE A 78 -5.34 -5.94 10.37
N ARG A 79 -5.76 -6.81 11.28
CA ARG A 79 -5.21 -6.85 12.65
C ARG A 79 -3.97 -7.71 12.78
N SER A 80 -3.85 -8.76 11.97
CA SER A 80 -2.69 -9.65 11.96
C SER A 80 -1.86 -9.48 10.70
N GLN A 81 -0.61 -9.95 10.73
CA GLN A 81 0.25 -9.97 9.55
C GLN A 81 -0.29 -10.91 8.47
N ASP A 82 -0.93 -12.01 8.88
CA ASP A 82 -1.51 -12.98 7.95
C ASP A 82 -2.71 -12.37 7.20
N GLU A 83 -3.57 -11.60 7.90
CA GLU A 83 -4.68 -10.87 7.26
C GLU A 83 -4.18 -9.81 6.26
N LYS A 84 -3.10 -9.10 6.58
CA LYS A 84 -2.46 -8.15 5.65
C LYS A 84 -1.89 -8.86 4.44
N HIS A 85 -1.30 -10.03 4.63
CA HIS A 85 -0.73 -10.83 3.56
C HIS A 85 -1.81 -11.39 2.63
N GLU A 86 -2.93 -11.88 3.18
CA GLU A 86 -4.10 -12.30 2.41
C GLU A 86 -4.66 -11.14 1.56
N LEU A 87 -4.76 -9.95 2.14
CA LEU A 87 -5.17 -8.76 1.40
C LEU A 87 -4.18 -8.39 0.29
N SER A 88 -2.88 -8.57 0.49
CA SER A 88 -1.89 -8.31 -0.55
C SER A 88 -2.12 -9.19 -1.78
N TYR A 89 -2.47 -10.47 -1.60
CA TYR A 89 -2.84 -11.35 -2.71
C TYR A 89 -4.10 -10.89 -3.46
N LEU A 90 -5.13 -10.45 -2.73
CA LEU A 90 -6.35 -9.90 -3.34
C LEU A 90 -6.05 -8.61 -4.12
N TYR A 91 -5.20 -7.76 -3.55
CA TYR A 91 -4.76 -6.52 -4.18
C TYR A 91 -3.97 -6.79 -5.47
N GLU A 92 -3.03 -7.72 -5.44
CA GLU A 92 -2.27 -8.14 -6.61
C GLU A 92 -3.13 -8.80 -7.69
N ALA A 93 -4.08 -9.65 -7.30
CA ALA A 93 -5.05 -10.22 -8.24
C ALA A 93 -5.87 -9.12 -8.92
N LYS A 94 -6.23 -8.06 -8.20
CA LYS A 94 -6.92 -6.90 -8.77
C LYS A 94 -6.03 -6.13 -9.74
N ILE A 95 -4.77 -5.88 -9.39
CA ILE A 95 -3.78 -5.21 -10.26
C ILE A 95 -3.60 -6.00 -11.55
N LYS A 96 -3.41 -7.32 -11.46
CA LYS A 96 -3.31 -8.23 -12.61
C LYS A 96 -4.52 -8.12 -13.54
N ASN A 97 -5.73 -8.08 -12.97
CA ASN A 97 -6.97 -7.99 -13.75
C ASN A 97 -7.20 -6.59 -14.33
N MET A 98 -6.75 -5.53 -13.66
CA MET A 98 -6.71 -4.19 -14.25
C MET A 98 -5.83 -4.17 -15.50
N GLY A 99 -4.78 -5.01 -15.53
CA GLY A 99 -3.91 -5.24 -16.66
C GLY A 99 -4.58 -5.77 -17.91
N ASN A 100 -5.58 -6.58 -17.72
CA ASN A 100 -6.30 -7.21 -18.82
C ASN A 100 -7.47 -6.38 -19.37
N ALA A 101 -7.86 -5.30 -18.70
CA ALA A 101 -9.08 -4.54 -19.00
C ALA A 101 -8.89 -3.35 -19.97
N GLY A 102 -7.73 -3.15 -20.59
CA GLY A 102 -7.50 -2.07 -21.54
C GLY A 102 -6.03 -1.67 -21.71
N ARG A 103 -5.79 -0.74 -22.62
CA ARG A 103 -4.46 -0.35 -23.17
C ARG A 103 -3.33 -0.05 -22.16
N ASN A 104 -3.57 0.00 -20.85
CA ASN A 104 -2.58 0.44 -19.85
C ASN A 104 -2.44 -0.45 -18.62
N GLY A 105 -3.11 -1.57 -18.52
CA GLY A 105 -3.17 -2.28 -17.25
C GLY A 105 -2.11 -3.37 -17.06
N GLY A 106 -1.62 -4.00 -18.15
CA GLY A 106 -0.53 -4.99 -18.07
C GLY A 106 0.84 -4.39 -17.80
N GLU A 107 0.96 -3.08 -17.92
CA GLU A 107 2.22 -2.35 -17.78
C GLU A 107 2.77 -2.37 -16.33
N TYR A 108 1.92 -2.67 -15.34
CA TYR A 108 2.32 -2.58 -13.91
C TYR A 108 2.52 -3.93 -13.23
N TYR A 109 2.32 -5.02 -13.94
CA TYR A 109 2.34 -6.35 -13.34
C TYR A 109 3.32 -7.29 -14.05
N THR A 110 4.33 -7.75 -13.31
CA THR A 110 5.21 -8.85 -13.72
C THR A 110 4.75 -10.13 -13.02
N PRO A 111 4.62 -11.27 -13.75
CA PRO A 111 4.19 -12.54 -13.15
C PRO A 111 5.09 -12.97 -11.99
N ARG A 112 4.51 -13.22 -10.82
CA ARG A 112 5.26 -13.57 -9.60
C ARG A 112 6.18 -14.79 -9.75
N PRO A 113 5.80 -15.89 -10.45
CA PRO A 113 6.72 -17.00 -10.68
C PRO A 113 8.01 -16.60 -11.39
N LEU A 114 7.93 -15.64 -12.33
CA LEU A 114 9.13 -15.13 -13.01
C LEU A 114 10.01 -14.33 -12.06
N ILE A 115 9.42 -13.45 -11.26
CA ILE A 115 10.16 -12.66 -10.26
C ILE A 115 10.86 -13.60 -9.26
N ARG A 116 10.16 -14.60 -8.73
CA ARG A 116 10.73 -15.58 -7.79
C ARG A 116 11.88 -16.34 -8.40
N ALA A 117 11.76 -16.79 -9.64
CA ALA A 117 12.85 -17.46 -10.34
C ALA A 117 14.09 -16.55 -10.46
N MET A 118 13.89 -15.26 -10.74
CA MET A 118 15.00 -14.29 -10.79
C MET A 118 15.64 -14.08 -9.41
N ILE A 119 14.84 -13.94 -8.36
CA ILE A 119 15.33 -13.80 -6.97
C ILE A 119 16.10 -15.05 -6.54
N ASP A 120 15.61 -16.24 -6.88
CA ASP A 120 16.29 -17.52 -6.58
C ASP A 120 17.64 -17.66 -7.29
N VAL A 121 17.82 -17.04 -8.46
CA VAL A 121 19.09 -17.00 -9.16
C VAL A 121 20.03 -15.94 -8.55
N VAL A 122 19.52 -14.74 -8.30
CA VAL A 122 20.32 -13.60 -7.77
C VAL A 122 20.70 -13.81 -6.31
N GLN A 123 19.80 -14.39 -5.50
CA GLN A 123 19.99 -14.65 -4.07
C GLN A 123 20.44 -13.41 -3.27
N PRO A 124 19.65 -12.33 -3.28
CA PRO A 124 19.99 -11.13 -2.52
C PRO A 124 20.17 -11.45 -1.04
N LYS A 125 21.00 -10.65 -0.36
CA LYS A 125 21.34 -10.82 1.05
C LYS A 125 20.94 -9.57 1.84
N ILE A 126 20.65 -9.76 3.13
CA ILE A 126 20.43 -8.64 4.05
C ILE A 126 21.71 -7.78 4.12
N GLY A 127 21.53 -6.46 4.04
CA GLY A 127 22.62 -5.48 3.92
C GLY A 127 22.93 -5.06 2.49
N GLU A 128 22.39 -5.74 1.48
CA GLU A 128 22.43 -5.28 0.09
C GLU A 128 21.26 -4.34 -0.21
N THR A 129 21.49 -3.42 -1.14
CA THR A 129 20.46 -2.49 -1.62
C THR A 129 19.83 -3.02 -2.92
N ILE A 130 18.51 -3.03 -2.98
CA ILE A 130 17.74 -3.44 -4.15
C ILE A 130 17.01 -2.21 -4.72
N TYR A 131 17.29 -1.89 -5.98
CA TYR A 131 16.73 -0.74 -6.67
C TYR A 131 15.91 -1.18 -7.89
N ASP A 132 14.67 -0.71 -7.96
CA ASP A 132 13.78 -0.87 -9.11
C ASP A 132 13.45 0.49 -9.73
N GLY A 133 14.08 0.81 -10.86
CA GLY A 133 13.95 2.11 -11.55
C GLY A 133 12.66 2.27 -12.37
N ALA A 134 11.82 1.23 -12.46
CA ALA A 134 10.53 1.23 -13.17
C ALA A 134 9.54 0.31 -12.43
N ALA A 135 9.30 0.63 -11.16
CA ALA A 135 8.74 -0.29 -10.18
C ALA A 135 7.34 -0.82 -10.50
N GLY A 136 6.54 -0.09 -11.31
CA GLY A 136 5.17 -0.50 -11.58
C GLY A 136 4.38 -0.71 -10.30
N SER A 137 3.99 -1.95 -10.01
CA SER A 137 3.35 -2.34 -8.75
C SER A 137 4.33 -2.69 -7.61
N ALA A 138 5.62 -2.44 -7.77
CA ALA A 138 6.71 -2.82 -6.87
C ALA A 138 6.82 -4.34 -6.62
N GLY A 139 6.42 -5.15 -7.58
CA GLY A 139 6.39 -6.59 -7.42
C GLY A 139 7.74 -7.25 -7.14
N PHE A 140 8.81 -6.75 -7.76
CA PHE A 140 10.16 -7.23 -7.48
C PHE A 140 10.57 -6.95 -6.04
N LEU A 141 10.28 -5.75 -5.53
CA LEU A 141 10.64 -5.36 -4.17
C LEU A 141 9.83 -6.13 -3.13
N CYS A 142 8.54 -6.34 -3.37
CA CYS A 142 7.67 -7.13 -2.49
C CYS A 142 8.15 -8.60 -2.38
N GLU A 143 8.40 -9.26 -3.50
CA GLU A 143 8.88 -10.64 -3.51
C GLU A 143 10.31 -10.77 -2.92
N ALA A 144 11.18 -9.78 -3.15
CA ALA A 144 12.51 -9.75 -2.54
C ALA A 144 12.44 -9.54 -1.02
N PHE A 145 11.50 -8.68 -0.55
CA PHE A 145 11.25 -8.51 0.88
C PHE A 145 10.78 -9.81 1.52
N ASP A 146 9.81 -10.50 0.92
CA ASP A 146 9.30 -11.78 1.43
C ASP A 146 10.39 -12.85 1.46
N TYR A 147 11.24 -12.92 0.42
CA TYR A 147 12.37 -13.83 0.36
C TYR A 147 13.38 -13.57 1.49
N LEU A 148 13.82 -12.33 1.67
CA LEU A 148 14.78 -11.95 2.69
C LEU A 148 14.22 -12.10 4.11
N ARG A 149 12.96 -11.72 4.33
CA ARG A 149 12.26 -11.85 5.61
C ARG A 149 12.13 -13.32 6.05
N GLN A 150 12.01 -14.24 5.10
CA GLN A 150 12.01 -15.68 5.36
C GLN A 150 13.41 -16.27 5.59
N GLY A 151 14.46 -15.45 5.59
CA GLY A 151 15.85 -15.87 5.79
C GLY A 151 16.56 -16.33 4.54
N GLY A 152 16.10 -15.89 3.36
CA GLY A 152 16.73 -16.22 2.09
C GLY A 152 16.59 -17.70 1.73
N ARG A 153 17.54 -18.18 0.92
CA ARG A 153 17.59 -19.58 0.48
C ARG A 153 17.74 -20.57 1.63
N ASP A 154 18.56 -20.23 2.61
CA ASP A 154 18.93 -21.13 3.71
C ASP A 154 17.94 -21.08 4.89
N LYS A 155 16.89 -20.27 4.78
CA LYS A 155 15.85 -20.08 5.81
C LYS A 155 16.43 -19.70 7.17
N VAL A 156 17.49 -18.91 7.18
CA VAL A 156 18.16 -18.44 8.40
C VAL A 156 17.23 -17.49 9.14
N LYS A 157 17.09 -17.69 10.44
CA LYS A 157 16.27 -16.80 11.28
C LYS A 157 16.92 -15.40 11.31
N ILE A 158 16.16 -14.41 10.85
CA ILE A 158 16.58 -13.01 10.89
C ILE A 158 16.44 -12.40 12.28
N SER A 159 17.34 -11.50 12.63
CA SER A 159 17.33 -10.75 13.89
C SER A 159 16.47 -9.49 13.80
N THR A 160 16.24 -8.83 14.93
CA THR A 160 15.55 -7.53 14.96
C THR A 160 16.35 -6.45 14.21
N SER A 161 17.69 -6.50 14.27
CA SER A 161 18.55 -5.58 13.51
C SER A 161 18.45 -5.82 12.01
N ASP A 162 18.36 -7.08 11.57
CA ASP A 162 18.17 -7.40 10.16
C ASP A 162 16.81 -6.88 9.66
N LEU A 163 15.78 -7.01 10.48
CA LEU A 163 14.45 -6.46 10.14
C LEU A 163 14.50 -4.94 10.01
N ALA A 164 15.24 -4.23 10.87
CA ALA A 164 15.41 -2.79 10.76
C ALA A 164 16.12 -2.39 9.44
N VAL A 165 17.14 -3.13 9.02
CA VAL A 165 17.82 -2.93 7.73
C VAL A 165 16.86 -3.16 6.56
N LEU A 166 16.06 -4.23 6.61
CA LEU A 166 15.05 -4.50 5.59
C LEU A 166 14.00 -3.39 5.47
N GLN A 167 13.61 -2.78 6.58
CA GLN A 167 12.60 -1.71 6.59
C GLN A 167 13.14 -0.37 6.05
N ASN A 168 14.40 -0.04 6.33
CA ASN A 168 14.88 1.33 6.13
C ASN A 168 15.90 1.47 5.00
N ASP A 169 16.75 0.43 4.75
CA ASP A 169 17.98 0.60 3.99
C ASP A 169 18.08 -0.33 2.76
N THR A 170 17.10 -1.19 2.53
CA THR A 170 17.19 -2.23 1.49
C THR A 170 16.48 -1.87 0.20
N PHE A 171 15.25 -1.33 0.24
CA PHE A 171 14.39 -1.23 -0.93
C PHE A 171 14.21 0.19 -1.40
N TYR A 172 14.55 0.44 -2.67
CA TYR A 172 14.40 1.74 -3.32
C TYR A 172 13.71 1.57 -4.66
N ALA A 173 12.79 2.45 -4.97
CA ALA A 173 12.03 2.42 -6.21
C ALA A 173 11.88 3.77 -6.86
N LYS A 174 11.66 3.77 -8.17
CA LYS A 174 11.21 4.93 -8.92
C LYS A 174 10.02 4.55 -9.79
N GLU A 175 8.95 5.37 -9.73
CA GLU A 175 7.79 5.21 -10.58
C GLU A 175 7.26 6.58 -11.02
N LYS A 176 7.18 6.76 -12.35
CA LYS A 176 6.79 8.05 -12.95
C LYS A 176 5.27 8.26 -12.99
N LYS A 177 4.50 7.18 -13.13
CA LYS A 177 3.04 7.26 -13.29
C LYS A 177 2.36 7.32 -11.93
N SER A 178 1.63 8.39 -11.63
CA SER A 178 0.96 8.61 -10.34
C SER A 178 0.12 7.43 -9.87
N LEU A 179 -0.66 6.79 -10.75
CA LEU A 179 -1.46 5.62 -10.37
C LEU A 179 -0.57 4.43 -9.98
N ALA A 180 0.47 4.13 -10.76
CA ALA A 180 1.39 3.04 -10.48
C ALA A 180 2.19 3.31 -9.19
N TYR A 181 2.59 4.56 -8.95
CA TYR A 181 3.22 4.99 -7.71
C TYR A 181 2.36 4.69 -6.48
N VAL A 182 1.06 5.06 -6.51
CA VAL A 182 0.13 4.76 -5.41
C VAL A 182 -0.02 3.25 -5.24
N ILE A 183 -0.14 2.51 -6.35
CA ILE A 183 -0.22 1.04 -6.34
C ILE A 183 1.03 0.44 -5.70
N ALA A 184 2.22 0.91 -6.08
CA ALA A 184 3.49 0.43 -5.53
C ALA A 184 3.58 0.64 -4.01
N ILE A 185 3.31 1.87 -3.54
CA ILE A 185 3.33 2.17 -2.09
C ILE A 185 2.35 1.27 -1.34
N MET A 186 1.11 1.16 -1.80
CA MET A 186 0.09 0.34 -1.14
C MET A 186 0.50 -1.14 -1.12
N ASN A 187 1.06 -1.65 -2.22
CA ASN A 187 1.51 -3.03 -2.30
C ASN A 187 2.66 -3.31 -1.32
N MET A 188 3.65 -2.43 -1.25
CA MET A 188 4.77 -2.56 -0.32
C MET A 188 4.31 -2.51 1.14
N ILE A 189 3.38 -1.60 1.50
CA ILE A 189 2.80 -1.52 2.85
C ILE A 189 2.06 -2.81 3.21
N LEU A 190 1.26 -3.37 2.29
CA LEU A 190 0.53 -4.61 2.51
C LEU A 190 1.46 -5.82 2.71
N HIS A 191 2.64 -5.83 2.08
CA HIS A 191 3.68 -6.83 2.32
C HIS A 191 4.44 -6.61 3.64
N GLY A 192 4.28 -5.46 4.28
CA GLY A 192 4.86 -5.16 5.58
C GLY A 192 6.07 -4.23 5.55
N ILE A 193 6.34 -3.53 4.45
CA ILE A 193 7.30 -2.44 4.38
C ILE A 193 6.60 -1.17 4.83
N GLU A 194 6.92 -0.67 6.03
CA GLU A 194 6.15 0.38 6.69
C GLU A 194 6.25 1.75 6.03
N ALA A 195 7.44 2.11 5.55
CA ALA A 195 7.72 3.40 4.91
C ALA A 195 8.46 3.21 3.58
N PRO A 196 7.77 2.79 2.49
CA PRO A 196 8.42 2.51 1.22
C PRO A 196 9.17 3.69 0.62
N ASN A 197 10.44 3.48 0.21
CA ASN A 197 11.24 4.46 -0.52
C ASN A 197 10.91 4.42 -2.03
N VAL A 198 9.81 5.01 -2.41
CA VAL A 198 9.40 5.18 -3.81
C VAL A 198 9.46 6.67 -4.17
N LEU A 199 10.11 6.98 -5.31
CA LEU A 199 10.28 8.33 -5.86
C LEU A 199 9.53 8.47 -7.19
#